data_576eb7320619cec0c0aec0985c7336de
#
_entry.id   576eb7320619cec0c0aec0985c7336de
#
_cell.length_a   1.000
_cell.length_b   1.000
_cell.length_c   1.000
_cell.angle_alpha   90.00
_cell.angle_beta   90.00
_cell.angle_gamma   90.00
#
_symmetry.space_group_name_H-M   'P 1'
#
loop_
_entity.id
_entity.type
_entity.pdbx_description
1 polymer ?
#
loop_
_entity_poly.entity_id
_entity_poly.type
_entity_poly.pdbx_seq_one_letter_code
_entity_poly.pdbx_strand_id
1 'polypeptide(L)'
;DPFLQLIRNSIDHGIETDQQRVAINKNEIGQINLSAYYLGSNAIIEIEDDGKGIDSNIIAAKAVEKNLLSKEQASELSEKEIFDLIFEPGFSSADQVTELSGRGVGMDVVKTSINQMQGSIRVESKVDHGTKITLRLPLTLAVVGILLVSENKYEFAFPILNVEEIINVNLKTDIQNI
;
A
#
# COMPACT_ATOMS: atom_id res chain seq x y z
N ASP A 1 -2.17 -3.36 13.48
CA ASP A 1 -2.36 -4.59 12.69
C ASP A 1 -2.94 -4.21 11.31
N PRO A 2 -2.18 -4.38 10.21
CA PRO A 2 -2.61 -3.99 8.87
C PRO A 2 -3.88 -4.72 8.40
N PHE A 3 -4.06 -5.98 8.78
CA PHE A 3 -5.23 -6.77 8.40
C PHE A 3 -6.53 -6.21 8.99
N LEU A 4 -6.51 -5.88 10.29
CA LEU A 4 -7.66 -5.28 10.96
C LEU A 4 -8.02 -3.94 10.33
N GLN A 5 -7.02 -3.16 9.90
CA GLN A 5 -7.26 -1.88 9.22
C GLN A 5 -7.93 -2.08 7.86
N LEU A 6 -7.51 -3.08 7.09
CA LEU A 6 -8.12 -3.39 5.79
C LEU A 6 -9.57 -3.84 5.95
N ILE A 7 -9.84 -4.76 6.89
CA ILE A 7 -11.20 -5.22 7.19
C ILE A 7 -12.09 -4.05 7.67
N ARG A 8 -11.56 -3.19 8.54
CA ARG A 8 -12.28 -2.00 9.00
C ARG A 8 -12.61 -1.07 7.83
N ASN A 9 -11.68 -0.85 6.90
CA ASN A 9 -11.94 -0.02 5.72
C ASN A 9 -13.07 -0.60 4.86
N SER A 10 -13.12 -1.93 4.68
CA SER A 10 -14.24 -2.56 3.98
C SER A 10 -15.57 -2.34 4.71
N ILE A 11 -15.61 -2.46 6.04
CA ILE A 11 -16.82 -2.25 6.84
C ILE A 11 -17.25 -0.77 6.82
N ASP A 12 -16.33 0.14 7.16
CA ASP A 12 -16.67 1.54 7.43
C ASP A 12 -16.88 2.34 6.13
N HIS A 13 -16.19 1.95 5.05
CA HIS A 13 -16.14 2.72 3.82
C HIS A 13 -16.52 1.93 2.56
N GLY A 14 -16.38 0.61 2.57
CA GLY A 14 -16.67 -0.27 1.44
C GLY A 14 -18.14 -0.64 1.35
N ILE A 15 -18.68 -1.25 2.41
CA ILE A 15 -20.05 -1.76 2.45
C ILE A 15 -21.06 -0.59 2.55
N GLU A 16 -22.07 -0.63 1.69
CA GLU A 16 -23.22 0.31 1.74
C GLU A 16 -24.19 -0.07 2.85
N THR A 17 -25.02 0.89 3.26
CA THR A 17 -26.13 0.61 4.18
C THR A 17 -27.16 -0.32 3.52
N ASP A 18 -27.90 -1.09 4.34
CA ASP A 18 -28.92 -2.04 3.90
C ASP A 18 -29.87 -1.42 2.86
N GLN A 19 -30.35 -0.19 3.14
CA GLN A 19 -31.24 0.54 2.23
C GLN A 19 -30.59 0.87 0.87
N GLN A 20 -29.31 1.28 0.89
CA GLN A 20 -28.56 1.57 -0.33
C GLN A 20 -28.34 0.30 -1.16
N ARG A 21 -28.01 -0.82 -0.50
CA ARG A 21 -27.80 -2.12 -1.16
C ARG A 21 -29.05 -2.60 -1.86
N VAL A 22 -30.18 -2.58 -1.19
CA VAL A 22 -31.47 -2.97 -1.76
C VAL A 22 -31.83 -2.08 -2.95
N ALA A 23 -31.57 -0.77 -2.88
CA ALA A 23 -31.86 0.17 -3.96
C ALA A 23 -31.11 -0.13 -5.26
N ILE A 24 -29.93 -0.79 -5.17
CA ILE A 24 -29.11 -1.21 -6.32
C ILE A 24 -29.17 -2.72 -6.59
N ASN A 25 -30.20 -3.40 -6.08
CA ASN A 25 -30.45 -4.84 -6.24
C ASN A 25 -29.33 -5.74 -5.70
N LYS A 26 -28.61 -5.32 -4.67
CA LYS A 26 -27.71 -6.17 -3.88
C LYS A 26 -28.44 -6.82 -2.72
N ASN A 27 -27.85 -7.89 -2.17
CA ASN A 27 -28.32 -8.45 -0.90
C ASN A 27 -28.24 -7.39 0.20
N GLU A 28 -29.25 -7.37 1.07
CA GLU A 28 -29.33 -6.44 2.21
C GLU A 28 -28.07 -6.54 3.10
N ILE A 29 -27.57 -7.74 3.32
CA ILE A 29 -26.37 -8.01 4.14
C ILE A 29 -25.14 -7.99 3.22
N GLY A 30 -24.19 -7.07 3.50
CA GLY A 30 -22.89 -7.03 2.85
C GLY A 30 -22.01 -8.20 3.27
N GLN A 31 -21.10 -8.61 2.40
CA GLN A 31 -20.19 -9.72 2.63
C GLN A 31 -18.74 -9.26 2.53
N ILE A 32 -17.92 -9.79 3.45
CA ILE A 32 -16.47 -9.67 3.39
C ILE A 32 -15.90 -11.08 3.45
N ASN A 33 -15.16 -11.46 2.41
CA ASN A 33 -14.50 -12.74 2.30
C ASN A 33 -13.01 -12.58 2.61
N LEU A 34 -12.50 -13.39 3.53
CA LEU A 34 -11.09 -13.50 3.84
C LEU A 34 -10.59 -14.87 3.40
N SER A 35 -9.61 -14.91 2.53
CA SER A 35 -8.96 -16.14 2.11
C SER A 35 -7.45 -16.06 2.27
N ALA A 36 -6.81 -17.21 2.52
CA ALA A 36 -5.36 -17.31 2.59
C ALA A 36 -4.92 -18.66 2.01
N TYR A 37 -3.89 -18.61 1.15
CA TYR A 37 -3.34 -19.79 0.52
C TYR A 37 -1.87 -19.59 0.14
N TYR A 38 -1.19 -20.67 -0.21
CA TYR A 38 0.20 -20.62 -0.68
C TYR A 38 0.28 -20.62 -2.20
N LEU A 39 1.11 -19.74 -2.75
CA LEU A 39 1.43 -19.69 -4.17
C LEU A 39 2.96 -19.60 -4.34
N GLY A 40 3.57 -20.72 -4.69
CA GLY A 40 5.03 -20.85 -4.73
C GLY A 40 5.63 -20.60 -3.34
N SER A 41 6.59 -19.68 -3.26
CA SER A 41 7.25 -19.29 -2.01
C SER A 41 6.55 -18.14 -1.26
N ASN A 42 5.29 -17.86 -1.56
CA ASN A 42 4.56 -16.76 -0.95
C ASN A 42 3.27 -17.24 -0.29
N ALA A 43 2.90 -16.63 0.82
CA ALA A 43 1.53 -16.62 1.33
C ALA A 43 0.75 -15.52 0.62
N ILE A 44 -0.38 -15.86 0.07
CA ILE A 44 -1.34 -14.91 -0.51
C ILE A 44 -2.50 -14.79 0.46
N ILE A 45 -2.86 -13.55 0.80
CA ILE A 45 -4.02 -13.26 1.63
C ILE A 45 -4.89 -12.31 0.83
N GLU A 46 -6.15 -12.66 0.67
CA GLU A 46 -7.14 -11.86 -0.06
C GLU A 46 -8.26 -11.45 0.88
N ILE A 47 -8.59 -10.18 0.83
CA ILE A 47 -9.73 -9.57 1.50
C ILE A 47 -10.59 -8.98 0.41
N GLU A 48 -11.82 -9.48 0.29
CA GLU A 48 -12.74 -9.09 -0.77
C GLU A 48 -14.09 -8.70 -0.15
N ASP A 49 -14.58 -7.52 -0.47
CA ASP A 49 -15.91 -7.06 -0.12
C ASP A 49 -16.79 -6.92 -1.35
N ASP A 50 -18.10 -7.03 -1.16
CA ASP A 50 -19.13 -6.83 -2.18
C ASP A 50 -19.76 -5.42 -2.08
N GLY A 51 -18.99 -4.45 -1.55
CA GLY A 51 -19.43 -3.09 -1.31
C GLY A 51 -19.53 -2.23 -2.56
N LYS A 52 -19.56 -0.91 -2.37
CA LYS A 52 -19.71 0.07 -3.47
C LYS A 52 -18.53 0.14 -4.43
N GLY A 53 -17.40 -0.48 -4.07
CA GLY A 53 -16.17 -0.36 -4.83
C GLY A 53 -15.53 1.02 -4.78
N ILE A 54 -14.49 1.19 -5.55
CA ILE A 54 -13.70 2.43 -5.66
C ILE A 54 -13.74 2.90 -7.12
N ASP A 55 -14.13 4.15 -7.33
CA ASP A 55 -14.06 4.78 -8.65
C ASP A 55 -12.67 5.38 -8.87
N SER A 56 -11.94 4.84 -9.85
CA SER A 56 -10.60 5.31 -10.22
C SER A 56 -10.59 6.79 -10.64
N ASN A 57 -11.67 7.29 -11.25
CA ASN A 57 -11.79 8.69 -11.63
C ASN A 57 -11.83 9.62 -10.41
N ILE A 58 -12.52 9.21 -9.35
CA ILE A 58 -12.58 9.97 -8.09
C ILE A 58 -11.20 9.99 -7.43
N ILE A 59 -10.48 8.85 -7.44
CA ILE A 59 -9.11 8.78 -6.92
C ILE A 59 -8.18 9.70 -7.71
N ALA A 60 -8.22 9.65 -9.03
CA ALA A 60 -7.41 10.50 -9.91
C ALA A 60 -7.69 12.00 -9.68
N ALA A 61 -8.97 12.39 -9.61
CA ALA A 61 -9.37 13.76 -9.33
C ALA A 61 -8.85 14.25 -7.97
N LYS A 62 -8.96 13.42 -6.93
CA LYS A 62 -8.46 13.73 -5.58
C LYS A 62 -6.93 13.85 -5.53
N ALA A 63 -6.21 13.02 -6.30
CA ALA A 63 -4.75 13.12 -6.42
C ALA A 63 -4.32 14.44 -7.05
N VAL A 64 -5.04 14.92 -8.07
CA VAL A 64 -4.80 16.21 -8.70
C VAL A 64 -5.13 17.36 -7.73
N GLU A 65 -6.25 17.30 -7.02
CA GLU A 65 -6.64 18.29 -6.01
C GLU A 65 -5.58 18.44 -4.91
N LYS A 66 -5.00 17.31 -4.48
CA LYS A 66 -3.93 17.27 -3.47
C LYS A 66 -2.54 17.61 -4.02
N ASN A 67 -2.43 17.96 -5.30
CA ASN A 67 -1.15 18.26 -5.98
C ASN A 67 -0.15 17.09 -5.97
N LEU A 68 -0.61 15.84 -5.89
CA LEU A 68 0.21 14.65 -6.03
C LEU A 68 0.53 14.36 -7.50
N LEU A 69 -0.36 14.76 -8.42
CA LEU A 69 -0.24 14.59 -9.87
C LEU A 69 -0.76 15.82 -10.60
N SER A 70 -0.26 16.06 -11.82
CA SER A 70 -0.91 16.96 -12.76
C SER A 70 -2.12 16.27 -13.44
N LYS A 71 -3.00 17.04 -14.10
CA LYS A 71 -4.13 16.47 -14.86
C LYS A 71 -3.65 15.59 -16.02
N GLU A 72 -2.58 16.01 -16.66
CA GLU A 72 -1.95 15.28 -17.77
C GLU A 72 -1.43 13.93 -17.26
N GLN A 73 -0.66 13.94 -16.19
CA GLN A 73 -0.15 12.71 -15.56
C GLN A 73 -1.30 11.76 -15.15
N ALA A 74 -2.35 12.30 -14.52
CA ALA A 74 -3.50 11.49 -14.12
C ALA A 74 -4.21 10.81 -15.31
N SER A 75 -4.20 11.43 -16.50
CA SER A 75 -4.81 10.87 -17.70
C SER A 75 -3.99 9.77 -18.38
N GLU A 76 -2.69 9.68 -18.07
CA GLU A 76 -1.77 8.68 -18.63
C GLU A 76 -1.67 7.42 -17.77
N LEU A 77 -2.09 7.49 -16.49
CA LEU A 77 -2.03 6.37 -15.57
C LEU A 77 -3.07 5.29 -15.89
N SER A 78 -2.65 4.05 -15.79
CA SER A 78 -3.58 2.91 -15.78
C SER A 78 -4.42 2.90 -14.51
N GLU A 79 -5.57 2.23 -14.54
CA GLU A 79 -6.46 2.09 -13.37
C GLU A 79 -5.72 1.49 -12.16
N LYS A 80 -4.82 0.55 -12.39
CA LYS A 80 -3.99 -0.03 -11.34
C LYS A 80 -3.09 1.02 -10.68
N GLU A 81 -2.41 1.83 -11.47
CA GLU A 81 -1.53 2.90 -10.95
C GLU A 81 -2.33 3.94 -10.18
N ILE A 82 -3.56 4.24 -10.64
CA ILE A 82 -4.47 5.11 -9.91
C ILE A 82 -4.85 4.51 -8.56
N PHE A 83 -5.17 3.22 -8.47
CA PHE A 83 -5.45 2.57 -7.18
C PHE A 83 -4.23 2.54 -6.26
N ASP A 84 -3.01 2.45 -6.78
CA ASP A 84 -1.79 2.49 -5.98
C ASP A 84 -1.61 3.84 -5.24
N LEU A 85 -2.25 4.93 -5.73
CA LEU A 85 -2.22 6.25 -5.08
C LEU A 85 -2.93 6.29 -3.71
N ILE A 86 -3.87 5.37 -3.44
CA ILE A 86 -4.53 5.33 -2.12
C ILE A 86 -3.57 5.01 -0.99
N PHE A 87 -2.40 4.46 -1.32
CA PHE A 87 -1.34 4.14 -0.38
C PHE A 87 -0.29 5.25 -0.24
N GLU A 88 -0.39 6.32 -1.02
CA GLU A 88 0.58 7.41 -0.93
C GLU A 88 0.36 8.23 0.35
N PRO A 89 1.45 8.66 1.01
CA PRO A 89 1.36 9.46 2.21
C PRO A 89 0.50 10.71 1.99
N GLY A 90 -0.45 10.94 2.89
CA GLY A 90 -1.34 12.10 2.80
C GLY A 90 -2.53 11.93 1.83
N PHE A 91 -2.60 10.86 1.03
CA PHE A 91 -3.75 10.62 0.16
C PHE A 91 -5.03 10.37 0.97
N SER A 92 -4.96 9.49 1.97
CA SER A 92 -6.08 9.11 2.85
C SER A 92 -6.26 10.03 4.05
N SER A 93 -5.39 11.04 4.25
CA SER A 93 -5.54 11.94 5.39
C SER A 93 -6.83 12.75 5.26
N ALA A 94 -7.75 12.22 5.84
CA ALA A 94 -9.01 12.55 6.44
C ALA A 94 -9.47 14.01 6.33
N ASP A 95 -10.64 14.15 5.72
CA ASP A 95 -11.63 15.13 6.18
C ASP A 95 -12.41 14.60 7.41
N GLN A 96 -12.08 13.40 7.92
CA GLN A 96 -12.69 12.84 9.12
C GLN A 96 -11.66 12.07 9.97
N VAL A 97 -11.00 12.79 10.88
CA VAL A 97 -10.49 12.20 12.11
C VAL A 97 -11.72 11.84 12.95
N THR A 98 -12.24 10.64 12.81
CA THR A 98 -13.22 10.14 13.75
C THR A 98 -12.50 9.88 15.07
N GLU A 99 -12.96 10.51 16.15
CA GLU A 99 -12.40 10.44 17.51
C GLU A 99 -12.27 9.00 18.07
N LEU A 100 -12.84 7.98 17.41
CA LEU A 100 -12.76 6.58 17.80
C LEU A 100 -11.48 5.86 17.34
N SER A 101 -10.71 6.42 16.42
CA SER A 101 -9.42 5.86 15.97
C SER A 101 -8.29 6.75 16.44
N GLY A 102 -7.95 6.71 17.71
CA GLY A 102 -6.93 7.55 18.36
C GLY A 102 -5.50 7.54 17.77
N ARG A 103 -5.34 7.03 16.58
CA ARG A 103 -4.22 7.23 15.65
C ARG A 103 -4.79 7.04 14.25
N GLY A 104 -4.87 8.09 13.45
CA GLY A 104 -5.24 8.01 12.03
C GLY A 104 -4.25 7.10 11.28
N VAL A 105 -4.50 5.80 11.32
CA VAL A 105 -3.69 4.82 10.61
C VAL A 105 -4.20 4.79 9.18
N GLY A 106 -3.52 5.50 8.29
CA GLY A 106 -3.85 5.54 6.87
C GLY A 106 -3.44 4.27 6.13
N MET A 107 -3.83 4.18 4.86
CA MET A 107 -3.43 3.07 3.97
C MET A 107 -1.92 3.06 3.69
N ASP A 108 -1.24 4.20 3.82
CA ASP A 108 0.21 4.36 3.76
C ASP A 108 0.92 3.55 4.85
N VAL A 109 0.39 3.52 6.06
CA VAL A 109 0.93 2.71 7.16
C VAL A 109 0.75 1.21 6.88
N VAL A 110 -0.38 0.82 6.27
CA VAL A 110 -0.60 -0.56 5.82
C VAL A 110 0.46 -0.96 4.79
N LYS A 111 0.67 -0.16 3.74
CA LYS A 111 1.69 -0.39 2.71
C LYS A 111 3.09 -0.49 3.32
N THR A 112 3.43 0.42 4.23
CA THR A 112 4.71 0.41 4.95
C THR A 112 4.91 -0.89 5.73
N SER A 113 3.90 -1.34 6.47
CA SER A 113 3.97 -2.58 7.24
C SER A 113 4.14 -3.82 6.35
N ILE A 114 3.44 -3.87 5.21
CA ILE A 114 3.58 -4.95 4.24
C ILE A 114 4.97 -4.94 3.59
N ASN A 115 5.50 -3.76 3.24
CA ASN A 115 6.83 -3.61 2.68
C ASN A 115 7.93 -4.03 3.68
N GLN A 116 7.78 -3.73 4.98
CA GLN A 116 8.70 -4.21 6.02
C GLN A 116 8.76 -5.74 6.11
N MET A 117 7.66 -6.42 5.77
CA MET A 117 7.61 -7.87 5.63
C MET A 117 8.09 -8.36 4.24
N GLN A 118 8.68 -7.46 3.43
CA GLN A 118 9.06 -7.73 2.03
C GLN A 118 7.92 -8.24 1.17
N GLY A 119 6.71 -7.90 1.55
CA GLY A 119 5.49 -8.22 0.84
C GLY A 119 5.11 -7.17 -0.18
N SER A 120 4.01 -7.42 -0.86
CA SER A 120 3.36 -6.45 -1.74
C SER A 120 1.86 -6.45 -1.48
N ILE A 121 1.23 -5.31 -1.77
CA ILE A 121 -0.21 -5.11 -1.68
C ILE A 121 -0.72 -4.67 -3.04
N ARG A 122 -1.87 -5.20 -3.44
CA ARG A 122 -2.56 -4.84 -4.68
C ARG A 122 -4.03 -4.62 -4.39
N VAL A 123 -4.62 -3.64 -5.06
CA VAL A 123 -6.06 -3.36 -5.04
C VAL A 123 -6.64 -3.57 -6.42
N GLU A 124 -7.77 -4.24 -6.47
CA GLU A 124 -8.64 -4.37 -7.63
C GLU A 124 -10.05 -3.99 -7.18
N SER A 125 -10.69 -3.10 -7.88
CA SER A 125 -12.02 -2.64 -7.49
C SER A 125 -12.85 -2.30 -8.72
N LYS A 126 -14.16 -2.43 -8.56
CA LYS A 126 -15.12 -2.03 -9.57
C LYS A 126 -16.33 -1.42 -8.89
N VAL A 127 -16.76 -0.28 -9.39
CA VAL A 127 -17.95 0.44 -8.86
C VAL A 127 -19.15 -0.51 -8.81
N ASP A 128 -19.88 -0.49 -7.72
CA ASP A 128 -21.02 -1.33 -7.36
C ASP A 128 -20.77 -2.84 -7.28
N HIS A 129 -19.52 -3.28 -7.39
CA HIS A 129 -19.15 -4.70 -7.32
C HIS A 129 -18.24 -5.03 -6.13
N GLY A 130 -17.66 -4.00 -5.49
CA GLY A 130 -16.80 -4.16 -4.33
C GLY A 130 -15.32 -4.00 -4.61
N THR A 131 -14.51 -4.37 -3.61
CA THR A 131 -13.06 -4.20 -3.64
C THR A 131 -12.37 -5.48 -3.20
N LYS A 132 -11.32 -5.86 -3.92
CA LYS A 132 -10.43 -6.98 -3.59
C LYS A 132 -9.04 -6.44 -3.30
N ILE A 133 -8.52 -6.74 -2.11
CA ILE A 133 -7.16 -6.45 -1.70
C ILE A 133 -6.40 -7.75 -1.60
N THR A 134 -5.31 -7.85 -2.35
CA THR A 134 -4.41 -9.01 -2.34
C THR A 134 -3.09 -8.63 -1.69
N LEU A 135 -2.72 -9.35 -0.63
CA LEU A 135 -1.42 -9.25 0.03
C LEU A 135 -0.59 -10.45 -0.37
N ARG A 136 0.63 -10.21 -0.78
CA ARG A 136 1.61 -11.26 -1.09
C ARG A 136 2.77 -11.13 -0.13
N LEU A 137 2.97 -12.15 0.70
CA LEU A 137 4.01 -12.19 1.72
C LEU A 137 4.97 -13.35 1.44
N PRO A 138 6.29 -13.11 1.40
CA PRO A 138 7.25 -14.19 1.23
C PRO A 138 7.24 -15.10 2.47
N LEU A 139 7.31 -16.42 2.25
CA LEU A 139 7.38 -17.42 3.33
C LEU A 139 8.81 -17.62 3.86
N THR A 140 9.78 -17.21 3.07
CA THR A 140 11.18 -17.29 3.48
C THR A 140 11.50 -16.11 4.39
N LEU A 141 12.26 -16.39 5.46
CA LEU A 141 12.97 -15.35 6.18
C LEU A 141 13.69 -14.48 5.14
N ALA A 142 13.50 -13.18 5.24
CA ALA A 142 14.12 -12.24 4.33
C ALA A 142 15.61 -12.49 4.25
N VAL A 143 16.07 -13.03 3.14
CA VAL A 143 17.50 -13.01 2.83
C VAL A 143 17.81 -11.59 2.41
N VAL A 144 18.28 -10.78 3.35
CA VAL A 144 18.72 -9.42 3.06
C VAL A 144 20.10 -9.53 2.44
N GLY A 145 20.25 -9.11 1.18
CA GLY A 145 21.56 -8.89 0.60
C GLY A 145 22.29 -7.84 1.44
N ILE A 146 23.51 -8.16 1.90
CA ILE A 146 24.33 -7.24 2.67
C ILE A 146 25.55 -6.83 1.86
N LEU A 147 25.95 -5.57 1.97
CA LEU A 147 27.29 -5.10 1.62
C LEU A 147 28.15 -5.24 2.87
N LEU A 148 29.15 -6.11 2.78
CA LEU A 148 30.13 -6.27 3.84
C LEU A 148 31.29 -5.27 3.59
N VAL A 149 31.53 -4.40 4.56
CA VAL A 149 32.59 -3.41 4.52
C VAL A 149 33.56 -3.72 5.66
N SER A 150 34.86 -3.83 5.35
CA SER A 150 35.90 -4.09 6.32
C SER A 150 36.74 -2.83 6.52
N GLU A 151 36.93 -2.43 7.76
CA GLU A 151 37.87 -1.38 8.15
C GLU A 151 38.73 -1.85 9.30
N ASN A 152 40.03 -1.94 9.06
CA ASN A 152 41.03 -2.48 10.01
C ASN A 152 40.67 -3.91 10.46
N LYS A 153 40.15 -4.05 11.69
CA LYS A 153 39.77 -5.34 12.31
C LYS A 153 38.25 -5.49 12.44
N TYR A 154 37.51 -4.52 11.97
CA TYR A 154 36.02 -4.50 12.08
C TYR A 154 35.40 -4.78 10.74
N GLU A 155 34.32 -5.56 10.77
CA GLU A 155 33.45 -5.80 9.62
C GLU A 155 32.07 -5.22 9.92
N PHE A 156 31.52 -4.48 8.95
CA PHE A 156 30.23 -3.86 9.04
C PHE A 156 29.34 -4.38 7.91
N ALA A 157 28.11 -4.78 8.26
CA ALA A 157 27.13 -5.28 7.32
C ALA A 157 26.05 -4.21 7.09
N PHE A 158 25.95 -3.71 5.88
CA PHE A 158 24.91 -2.76 5.46
C PHE A 158 23.90 -3.46 4.58
N PRO A 159 22.57 -3.35 4.84
CA PRO A 159 21.56 -3.82 3.90
C PRO A 159 21.76 -3.16 2.54
N ILE A 160 21.91 -3.95 1.47
CA ILE A 160 22.23 -3.43 0.14
C ILE A 160 21.16 -2.45 -0.39
N LEU A 161 19.92 -2.60 0.07
CA LEU A 161 18.83 -1.69 -0.25
C LEU A 161 18.97 -0.27 0.31
N ASN A 162 19.86 -0.10 1.31
CA ASN A 162 20.14 1.20 1.93
C ASN A 162 21.42 1.85 1.34
N VAL A 163 22.03 1.21 0.34
CA VAL A 163 23.24 1.71 -0.32
C VAL A 163 22.83 2.32 -1.66
N GLU A 164 22.96 3.63 -1.77
CA GLU A 164 22.64 4.36 -3.01
C GLU A 164 23.72 4.16 -4.06
N GLU A 165 25.00 4.31 -3.64
CA GLU A 165 26.12 4.08 -4.53
C GLU A 165 27.42 3.75 -3.75
N ILE A 166 28.39 3.16 -4.44
CA ILE A 166 29.71 2.90 -3.93
C ILE A 166 30.69 3.74 -4.77
N ILE A 167 31.33 4.72 -4.14
CA ILE A 167 32.28 5.61 -4.81
C ILE A 167 33.71 5.29 -4.35
N ASN A 168 34.66 5.35 -5.30
CA ASN A 168 36.07 5.29 -4.98
C ASN A 168 36.60 6.71 -4.75
N VAL A 169 37.04 6.99 -3.50
CA VAL A 169 37.56 8.30 -3.14
C VAL A 169 39.09 8.24 -3.04
N ASN A 170 39.76 9.07 -3.80
CA ASN A 170 41.19 9.25 -3.67
C ASN A 170 41.46 10.37 -2.66
N LEU A 171 41.84 9.98 -1.43
CA LEU A 171 42.05 10.89 -0.30
C LEU A 171 43.02 12.06 -0.59
N LYS A 172 43.83 11.98 -1.65
CA LYS A 172 44.78 13.05 -2.03
C LYS A 172 44.19 14.08 -3.00
N THR A 173 43.13 13.74 -3.72
CA THR A 173 42.59 14.61 -4.78
C THR A 173 41.14 15.02 -4.52
N ASP A 174 40.35 14.22 -3.82
CA ASP A 174 38.90 14.38 -3.81
C ASP A 174 38.37 15.07 -2.53
N ILE A 175 39.19 15.15 -1.44
CA ILE A 175 38.78 15.84 -0.19
C ILE A 175 38.90 17.39 -0.27
N GLN A 176 39.51 17.94 -1.33
CA GLN A 176 39.64 19.40 -1.47
C GLN A 176 38.39 20.09 -2.06
N ASN A 177 37.36 19.34 -2.42
CA ASN A 177 36.16 19.87 -3.10
C ASN A 177 34.82 19.50 -2.42
N ILE A 178 34.82 19.18 -1.12
CA ILE A 178 33.61 18.99 -0.30
C ILE A 178 33.44 20.16 0.66
#